data_b3b5393a66c5ace702fb49e3db68bf98
#
_entry.id   b3b5393a66c5ace702fb49e3db68bf98
#
_cell.length_a   1.000
_cell.length_b   1.000
_cell.length_c   1.000
_cell.angle_alpha   90.00
_cell.angle_beta   90.00
_cell.angle_gamma   90.00
#
_symmetry.space_group_name_H-M   'P 1'
#
loop_
_entity.id
_entity.type
_entity.pdbx_description
1 polymer ?
#
loop_
_entity_poly.entity_id
_entity_poly.type
_entity_poly.pdbx_seq_one_letter_code
_entity_poly.pdbx_strand_id
1 'polypeptide(L)'
;MNLDRVIAVRNTKTIYRDGDKCVKVFNNNYSKADVLNEALNQARIEEIGLNIPKILEVTMVDGKWAIVSQYIKGKTLSQFMKENKDETEKYLEMLVNLQVEIHTKTCRLLNKLKDKMNYKIMATDLDAITRFDLHTRLEGMPKHNKVCHGDFCPSNVIITDNGTPYIIDWSHAA
;
A
#
# COMPACT_ATOMS: atom_id res chain seq x y z
N MET A 1 -20.75 -10.52 -8.68
CA MET A 1 -19.77 -9.41 -8.64
C MET A 1 -19.91 -8.65 -9.94
N ASN A 2 -20.30 -7.37 -9.89
CA ASN A 2 -20.47 -6.56 -11.09
C ASN A 2 -19.21 -5.70 -11.32
N LEU A 3 -18.39 -6.03 -12.32
CA LEU A 3 -17.14 -5.35 -12.62
C LEU A 3 -17.28 -4.24 -13.67
N ASP A 4 -18.48 -3.68 -13.85
CA ASP A 4 -18.76 -2.74 -14.94
C ASP A 4 -18.05 -1.38 -14.78
N ARG A 5 -17.69 -1.02 -13.57
CA ARG A 5 -17.07 0.29 -13.31
C ARG A 5 -15.58 0.16 -12.98
N VAL A 6 -14.75 0.37 -13.99
CA VAL A 6 -13.30 0.52 -13.81
C VAL A 6 -12.99 1.82 -13.07
N ILE A 7 -12.23 1.73 -11.97
CA ILE A 7 -11.72 2.89 -11.22
C ILE A 7 -10.32 3.26 -11.70
N ALA A 8 -9.45 2.26 -11.87
CA ALA A 8 -8.07 2.46 -12.27
C ALA A 8 -7.50 1.21 -12.97
N VAL A 9 -6.59 1.43 -13.90
CA VAL A 9 -5.77 0.40 -14.54
C VAL A 9 -4.33 0.63 -14.16
N ARG A 10 -3.62 -0.44 -13.75
CA ARG A 10 -2.20 -0.47 -13.40
C ARG A 10 -1.52 -1.61 -14.17
N ASN A 11 -0.20 -1.62 -14.18
CA ASN A 11 0.58 -2.64 -14.92
C ASN A 11 0.26 -4.08 -14.48
N THR A 12 -0.04 -4.29 -13.20
CA THR A 12 -0.23 -5.62 -12.60
C THR A 12 -1.67 -5.91 -12.20
N LYS A 13 -2.54 -4.91 -12.15
CA LYS A 13 -3.91 -5.04 -11.64
C LYS A 13 -4.86 -4.02 -12.26
N THR A 14 -6.13 -4.42 -12.39
CA THR A 14 -7.25 -3.50 -12.68
C THR A 14 -8.14 -3.40 -11.46
N ILE A 15 -8.57 -2.19 -11.14
CA ILE A 15 -9.36 -1.89 -9.94
C ILE A 15 -10.77 -1.50 -10.40
N TYR A 16 -11.75 -2.20 -9.85
CA TYR A 16 -13.16 -2.02 -10.14
C TYR A 16 -13.91 -1.56 -8.90
N ARG A 17 -15.03 -0.92 -9.12
CA ARG A 17 -16.04 -0.70 -8.08
C ARG A 17 -17.24 -1.63 -8.33
N ASP A 18 -17.70 -2.29 -7.27
CA ASP A 18 -18.92 -3.08 -7.21
C ASP A 18 -19.72 -2.63 -5.98
N GLY A 19 -20.60 -1.65 -6.17
CA GLY A 19 -21.39 -1.06 -5.08
C GLY A 19 -20.51 -0.36 -4.04
N ASP A 20 -20.47 -0.92 -2.84
CA ASP A 20 -19.64 -0.50 -1.69
C ASP A 20 -18.31 -1.26 -1.58
N LYS A 21 -17.97 -2.04 -2.61
CA LYS A 21 -16.75 -2.84 -2.68
C LYS A 21 -15.76 -2.29 -3.72
N CYS A 22 -14.50 -2.40 -3.40
CA CYS A 22 -13.37 -2.19 -4.30
C CYS A 22 -12.78 -3.56 -4.64
N VAL A 23 -12.72 -3.91 -5.92
CA VAL A 23 -12.22 -5.20 -6.39
C VAL A 23 -10.93 -4.99 -7.18
N LYS A 24 -9.78 -5.41 -6.62
CA LYS A 24 -8.49 -5.44 -7.30
C LYS A 24 -8.35 -6.78 -8.00
N VAL A 25 -8.43 -6.84 -9.32
CA VAL A 25 -8.19 -8.04 -10.13
C VAL A 25 -6.76 -7.99 -10.67
N PHE A 26 -5.97 -8.97 -10.29
CA PHE A 26 -4.56 -9.08 -10.70
C PHE A 26 -4.42 -9.77 -12.04
N ASN A 27 -3.44 -9.38 -12.86
CA ASN A 27 -3.15 -10.07 -14.10
C ASN A 27 -2.41 -11.41 -13.83
N ASN A 28 -2.30 -12.25 -14.85
CA ASN A 28 -1.76 -13.62 -14.72
C ASN A 28 -0.26 -13.66 -14.35
N ASN A 29 0.47 -12.55 -14.52
CA ASN A 29 1.89 -12.46 -14.19
C ASN A 29 2.12 -12.14 -12.71
N TYR A 30 1.07 -11.85 -11.95
CA TYR A 30 1.16 -11.59 -10.53
C TYR A 30 0.92 -12.89 -9.76
N SER A 31 1.88 -13.30 -8.96
CA SER A 31 1.82 -14.61 -8.31
C SER A 31 0.71 -14.69 -7.24
N LYS A 32 0.16 -15.90 -7.04
CA LYS A 32 -0.77 -16.16 -5.92
C LYS A 32 -0.17 -15.73 -4.57
N ALA A 33 1.11 -15.98 -4.36
CA ALA A 33 1.79 -15.65 -3.12
C ALA A 33 1.82 -14.13 -2.88
N ASP A 34 2.06 -13.33 -3.94
CA ASP A 34 2.08 -11.87 -3.84
C ASP A 34 0.69 -11.31 -3.54
N VAL A 35 -0.36 -11.86 -4.17
CA VAL A 35 -1.76 -11.48 -3.88
C VAL A 35 -2.11 -11.75 -2.43
N LEU A 36 -1.80 -12.95 -1.94
CA LEU A 36 -2.07 -13.33 -0.55
C LEU A 36 -1.24 -12.48 0.43
N ASN A 37 0.01 -12.16 0.09
CA ASN A 37 0.85 -11.30 0.91
C ASN A 37 0.33 -9.84 0.94
N GLU A 38 -0.16 -9.29 -0.19
CA GLU A 38 -0.79 -7.96 -0.22
C GLU A 38 -2.03 -7.94 0.69
N ALA A 39 -2.91 -8.93 0.58
CA ALA A 39 -4.09 -9.04 1.42
C ALA A 39 -3.73 -9.22 2.91
N LEU A 40 -2.75 -10.07 3.21
CA LEU A 40 -2.29 -10.33 4.58
C LEU A 40 -1.66 -9.07 5.21
N ASN A 41 -0.86 -8.32 4.46
CA ASN A 41 -0.29 -7.07 4.95
C ASN A 41 -1.40 -6.06 5.30
N GLN A 42 -2.38 -5.88 4.41
CA GLN A 42 -3.51 -5.00 4.68
C GLN A 42 -4.31 -5.45 5.92
N ALA A 43 -4.63 -6.74 6.05
CA ALA A 43 -5.33 -7.28 7.21
C ALA A 43 -4.55 -7.04 8.53
N ARG A 44 -3.23 -7.18 8.51
CA ARG A 44 -2.38 -6.87 9.68
C ARG A 44 -2.40 -5.39 10.07
N ILE A 45 -2.46 -4.50 9.07
CA ILE A 45 -2.56 -3.05 9.32
C ILE A 45 -3.95 -2.65 9.83
N GLU A 46 -5.02 -3.37 9.46
CA GLU A 46 -6.36 -3.14 10.01
C GLU A 46 -6.37 -3.21 11.56
N GLU A 47 -5.55 -4.11 12.13
CA GLU A 47 -5.53 -4.36 13.58
C GLU A 47 -4.82 -3.26 14.41
N ILE A 48 -4.09 -2.34 13.78
CA ILE A 48 -3.29 -1.33 14.49
C ILE A 48 -3.94 0.06 14.56
N GLY A 49 -5.21 0.16 14.16
CA GLY A 49 -6.03 1.37 14.35
C GLY A 49 -5.72 2.51 13.39
N LEU A 50 -5.27 2.22 12.17
CA LEU A 50 -5.20 3.19 11.07
C LEU A 50 -6.50 3.15 10.25
N ASN A 51 -6.89 4.29 9.68
CA ASN A 51 -8.00 4.36 8.75
C ASN A 51 -7.58 3.76 7.39
N ILE A 52 -7.97 2.51 7.16
CA ILE A 52 -7.71 1.81 5.89
C ILE A 52 -8.96 1.06 5.43
N PRO A 53 -9.11 0.76 4.13
CA PRO A 53 -10.20 -0.09 3.65
C PRO A 53 -10.08 -1.50 4.25
N LYS A 54 -11.17 -2.02 4.81
CA LYS A 54 -11.19 -3.39 5.33
C LYS A 54 -11.13 -4.42 4.22
N ILE A 55 -10.34 -5.48 4.39
CA ILE A 55 -10.38 -6.66 3.53
C ILE A 55 -11.70 -7.42 3.79
N LEU A 56 -12.40 -7.75 2.71
CA LEU A 56 -13.64 -8.50 2.77
C LEU A 56 -13.46 -9.94 2.28
N GLU A 57 -12.68 -10.12 1.20
CA GLU A 57 -12.52 -11.42 0.56
C GLU A 57 -11.24 -11.48 -0.29
N VAL A 58 -10.63 -12.64 -0.39
CA VAL A 58 -9.66 -12.97 -1.43
C VAL A 58 -10.25 -14.10 -2.27
N THR A 59 -10.43 -13.87 -3.55
CA THR A 59 -11.21 -14.75 -4.43
C THR A 59 -10.61 -14.82 -5.84
N MET A 60 -11.31 -15.48 -6.74
CA MET A 60 -10.97 -15.52 -8.16
C MET A 60 -12.10 -14.91 -9.00
N VAL A 61 -11.74 -14.11 -9.99
CA VAL A 61 -12.63 -13.49 -10.97
C VAL A 61 -12.09 -13.81 -12.36
N ASP A 62 -12.87 -14.51 -13.17
CA ASP A 62 -12.50 -14.93 -14.53
C ASP A 62 -11.10 -15.60 -14.59
N GLY A 63 -10.84 -16.51 -13.65
CA GLY A 63 -9.57 -17.23 -13.55
C GLY A 63 -8.38 -16.42 -13.02
N LYS A 64 -8.59 -15.17 -12.58
CA LYS A 64 -7.58 -14.28 -12.02
C LYS A 64 -7.79 -14.08 -10.53
N TRP A 65 -6.72 -13.97 -9.78
CA TRP A 65 -6.78 -13.63 -8.37
C TRP A 65 -7.30 -12.22 -8.15
N ALA A 66 -8.14 -12.05 -7.14
CA ALA A 66 -8.71 -10.77 -6.77
C ALA A 66 -8.73 -10.57 -5.26
N ILE A 67 -8.53 -9.33 -4.83
CA ILE A 67 -8.73 -8.87 -3.45
C ILE A 67 -9.96 -7.95 -3.46
N VAL A 68 -10.93 -8.27 -2.62
CA VAL A 68 -12.12 -7.46 -2.39
C VAL A 68 -11.96 -6.74 -1.07
N SER A 69 -12.10 -5.44 -1.09
CA SER A 69 -12.05 -4.59 0.10
C SER A 69 -13.21 -3.59 0.12
N GLN A 70 -13.38 -2.92 1.23
CA GLN A 70 -14.31 -1.81 1.37
C GLN A 70 -13.99 -0.72 0.34
N TYR A 71 -14.99 -0.22 -0.36
CA TYR A 71 -14.85 0.95 -1.23
C TYR A 71 -14.91 2.24 -0.40
N ILE A 72 -13.87 3.05 -0.47
CA ILE A 72 -13.84 4.37 0.16
C ILE A 72 -14.28 5.42 -0.85
N LYS A 73 -15.44 6.03 -0.59
CA LYS A 73 -15.94 7.12 -1.43
C LYS A 73 -15.20 8.41 -1.10
N GLY A 74 -14.50 8.98 -2.07
CA GLY A 74 -13.73 10.21 -1.91
C GLY A 74 -12.84 10.48 -3.11
N LYS A 75 -11.97 11.49 -2.97
CA LYS A 75 -10.92 11.82 -3.93
C LYS A 75 -9.54 11.55 -3.31
N THR A 76 -8.55 11.26 -4.13
CA THR A 76 -7.18 11.16 -3.62
C THR A 76 -6.65 12.52 -3.21
N LEU A 77 -5.73 12.53 -2.23
CA LEU A 77 -5.04 13.75 -1.82
C LEU A 77 -4.29 14.39 -3.02
N SER A 78 -3.76 13.56 -3.92
CA SER A 78 -3.16 14.03 -5.18
C SER A 78 -4.15 14.79 -6.07
N GLN A 79 -5.43 14.38 -6.11
CA GLN A 79 -6.48 15.12 -6.84
C GLN A 79 -6.79 16.45 -6.17
N PHE A 80 -6.92 16.46 -4.84
CA PHE A 80 -7.12 17.71 -4.09
C PHE A 80 -5.99 18.71 -4.32
N MET A 81 -4.73 18.28 -4.26
CA MET A 81 -3.56 19.13 -4.52
C MET A 81 -3.54 19.71 -5.94
N LYS A 82 -4.04 18.95 -6.94
CA LYS A 82 -4.14 19.44 -8.32
C LYS A 82 -5.25 20.45 -8.52
N GLU A 83 -6.40 20.21 -7.86
CA GLU A 83 -7.58 21.05 -7.96
C GLU A 83 -7.45 22.37 -7.16
N ASN A 84 -6.70 22.34 -6.04
CA ASN A 84 -6.59 23.46 -5.09
C ASN A 84 -5.11 23.79 -4.85
N LYS A 85 -4.47 24.36 -5.84
CA LYS A 85 -3.03 24.69 -5.79
C LYS A 85 -2.65 25.65 -4.68
N ASP A 86 -3.56 26.57 -4.32
CA ASP A 86 -3.35 27.57 -3.27
C ASP A 86 -3.35 26.96 -1.86
N GLU A 87 -3.87 25.73 -1.69
CA GLU A 87 -3.90 24.98 -0.43
C GLU A 87 -2.81 23.87 -0.34
N THR A 88 -1.81 23.89 -1.21
CA THR A 88 -0.78 22.84 -1.30
C THR A 88 -0.08 22.60 0.04
N GLU A 89 0.26 23.64 0.79
CA GLU A 89 0.90 23.51 2.11
C GLU A 89 0.03 22.74 3.10
N LYS A 90 -1.26 23.03 3.17
CA LYS A 90 -2.23 22.32 4.01
C LYS A 90 -2.27 20.80 3.68
N TYR A 91 -2.24 20.44 2.40
CA TYR A 91 -2.24 19.05 1.98
C TYR A 91 -0.90 18.34 2.25
N LEU A 92 0.22 19.06 2.14
CA LEU A 92 1.53 18.55 2.52
C LEU A 92 1.62 18.31 4.04
N GLU A 93 1.13 19.24 4.85
CA GLU A 93 1.04 19.09 6.30
C GLU A 93 0.19 17.86 6.66
N MET A 94 -0.98 17.68 6.03
CA MET A 94 -1.81 16.49 6.21
C MET A 94 -1.04 15.21 5.87
N LEU A 95 -0.33 15.18 4.74
CA LEU A 95 0.46 14.02 4.32
C LEU A 95 1.56 13.69 5.34
N VAL A 96 2.29 14.70 5.81
CA VAL A 96 3.34 14.53 6.83
C VAL A 96 2.75 14.02 8.14
N ASN A 97 1.63 14.58 8.61
CA ASN A 97 0.97 14.14 9.84
C ASN A 97 0.50 12.68 9.75
N LEU A 98 -0.05 12.26 8.61
CA LEU A 98 -0.41 10.86 8.38
C LEU A 98 0.82 9.95 8.37
N GLN A 99 1.94 10.38 7.78
CA GLN A 99 3.18 9.62 7.82
C GLN A 99 3.73 9.48 9.25
N VAL A 100 3.69 10.54 10.03
CA VAL A 100 4.06 10.51 11.45
C VAL A 100 3.14 9.56 12.21
N GLU A 101 1.84 9.59 11.97
CA GLU A 101 0.89 8.67 12.59
C GLU A 101 1.23 7.21 12.26
N ILE A 102 1.50 6.87 10.99
CA ILE A 102 1.95 5.52 10.60
C ILE A 102 3.19 5.12 11.40
N HIS A 103 4.17 6.01 11.51
CA HIS A 103 5.44 5.74 12.21
C HIS A 103 5.31 5.70 13.75
N THR A 104 4.16 6.07 14.33
CA THR A 104 3.87 5.79 15.75
C THR A 104 3.48 4.34 16.00
N LYS A 105 2.94 3.65 14.99
CA LYS A 105 2.42 2.30 15.12
C LYS A 105 3.52 1.24 15.09
N THR A 106 3.20 0.09 15.66
CA THR A 106 4.02 -1.13 15.58
C THR A 106 3.13 -2.30 15.16
N CYS A 107 3.65 -3.16 14.29
CA CYS A 107 2.98 -4.39 13.88
C CYS A 107 4.00 -5.53 13.82
N ARG A 108 3.98 -6.41 14.81
CA ARG A 108 4.97 -7.50 14.94
C ARG A 108 4.88 -8.57 13.86
N LEU A 109 3.74 -8.64 13.19
CA LEU A 109 3.47 -9.66 12.17
C LEU A 109 3.93 -9.25 10.77
N LEU A 110 4.26 -7.98 10.54
CA LEU A 110 4.82 -7.53 9.27
C LEU A 110 6.25 -8.05 9.08
N ASN A 111 6.63 -8.29 7.84
CA ASN A 111 8.00 -8.61 7.48
C ASN A 111 8.92 -7.43 7.81
N LYS A 112 10.07 -7.70 8.39
CA LYS A 112 11.05 -6.64 8.70
C LYS A 112 11.57 -5.99 7.42
N LEU A 113 11.64 -4.67 7.42
CA LEU A 113 12.13 -3.91 6.27
C LEU A 113 13.54 -4.33 5.86
N LYS A 114 14.44 -4.57 6.82
CA LYS A 114 15.81 -5.05 6.53
C LYS A 114 15.81 -6.38 5.79
N ASP A 115 14.99 -7.35 6.20
CA ASP A 115 14.91 -8.66 5.54
C ASP A 115 14.41 -8.51 4.09
N LYS A 116 13.40 -7.65 3.87
CA LYS A 116 12.90 -7.33 2.52
C LYS A 116 13.97 -6.66 1.66
N MET A 117 14.74 -5.72 2.21
CA MET A 117 15.82 -5.04 1.49
C MET A 117 16.98 -6.00 1.20
N ASN A 118 17.38 -6.85 2.15
CA ASN A 118 18.37 -7.88 1.94
C ASN A 118 18.01 -8.84 0.81
N TYR A 119 16.74 -9.30 0.77
CA TYR A 119 16.25 -10.11 -0.33
C TYR A 119 16.35 -9.39 -1.68
N LYS A 120 15.96 -8.09 -1.73
CA LYS A 120 16.07 -7.29 -2.96
C LYS A 120 17.51 -7.12 -3.41
N ILE A 121 18.45 -6.86 -2.50
CA ILE A 121 19.89 -6.76 -2.82
C ILE A 121 20.41 -8.07 -3.41
N MET A 122 20.03 -9.21 -2.81
CA MET A 122 20.45 -10.53 -3.29
C MET A 122 19.89 -10.85 -4.69
N ALA A 123 18.72 -10.35 -5.02
CA ALA A 123 18.06 -10.59 -6.31
C ALA A 123 18.55 -9.67 -7.44
N THR A 124 19.51 -8.77 -7.19
CA THR A 124 20.06 -7.89 -8.22
C THR A 124 21.17 -8.57 -9.02
N ASP A 125 21.40 -8.10 -10.25
CA ASP A 125 22.54 -8.50 -11.10
C ASP A 125 23.85 -7.73 -10.77
N LEU A 126 23.91 -7.06 -9.63
CA LEU A 126 25.10 -6.36 -9.17
C LEU A 126 26.23 -7.35 -8.83
N ASP A 127 27.48 -6.93 -8.99
CA ASP A 127 28.64 -7.71 -8.60
C ASP A 127 28.67 -8.01 -7.08
N ALA A 128 29.44 -9.02 -6.69
CA ALA A 128 29.48 -9.51 -5.32
C ALA A 128 29.99 -8.43 -4.32
N ILE A 129 30.94 -7.60 -4.73
CA ILE A 129 31.53 -6.55 -3.88
C ILE A 129 30.47 -5.49 -3.59
N THR A 130 29.77 -5.02 -4.63
CA THR A 130 28.70 -4.04 -4.50
C THR A 130 27.56 -4.57 -3.62
N ARG A 131 27.13 -5.83 -3.82
CA ARG A 131 26.10 -6.44 -2.95
C ARG A 131 26.53 -6.53 -1.50
N PHE A 132 27.80 -6.91 -1.26
CA PHE A 132 28.36 -6.97 0.10
C PHE A 132 28.38 -5.59 0.78
N ASP A 133 28.81 -4.54 0.05
CA ASP A 133 28.79 -3.16 0.56
C ASP A 133 27.37 -2.71 0.92
N LEU A 134 26.38 -2.97 0.04
CA LEU A 134 24.97 -2.64 0.31
C LEU A 134 24.44 -3.39 1.54
N HIS A 135 24.74 -4.68 1.70
CA HIS A 135 24.40 -5.44 2.91
C HIS A 135 25.01 -4.83 4.17
N THR A 136 26.31 -4.50 4.11
CA THR A 136 27.02 -3.92 5.25
C THR A 136 26.41 -2.58 5.67
N ARG A 137 26.10 -1.71 4.71
CA ARG A 137 25.42 -0.42 4.98
C ARG A 137 24.04 -0.63 5.57
N LEU A 138 23.26 -1.57 5.02
CA LEU A 138 21.90 -1.89 5.52
C LEU A 138 21.96 -2.41 6.96
N GLU A 139 22.91 -3.29 7.29
CA GLU A 139 23.08 -3.79 8.66
C GLU A 139 23.53 -2.70 9.64
N GLY A 140 24.32 -1.73 9.19
CA GLY A 140 24.73 -0.57 9.98
C GLY A 140 23.60 0.42 10.30
N MET A 141 22.44 0.36 9.58
CA MET A 141 21.30 1.24 9.85
C MET A 141 20.63 0.90 11.19
N PRO A 142 20.07 1.91 11.90
CA PRO A 142 19.33 1.68 13.14
C PRO A 142 18.22 0.63 13.00
N LYS A 143 18.01 -0.16 14.04
CA LYS A 143 16.91 -1.15 14.10
C LYS A 143 15.69 -0.47 14.69
N HIS A 144 14.62 -0.39 13.90
CA HIS A 144 13.31 0.10 14.32
C HIS A 144 12.25 -0.97 14.07
N ASN A 145 11.16 -0.91 14.83
CA ASN A 145 9.96 -1.77 14.70
C ASN A 145 8.71 -0.92 14.43
N LYS A 146 8.90 0.22 13.81
CA LYS A 146 7.81 1.09 13.39
C LYS A 146 7.29 0.65 12.03
N VAL A 147 5.96 0.77 11.86
CA VAL A 147 5.33 0.46 10.60
C VAL A 147 5.80 1.42 9.52
N CYS A 148 6.19 0.86 8.38
CA CYS A 148 6.49 1.59 7.16
C CYS A 148 5.48 1.18 6.08
N HIS A 149 4.88 2.15 5.40
CA HIS A 149 3.96 1.89 4.28
C HIS A 149 4.70 1.32 3.05
N GLY A 150 5.88 1.85 2.77
CA GLY A 150 6.74 1.41 1.67
C GLY A 150 6.45 2.07 0.31
N ASP A 151 5.28 2.71 0.15
CA ASP A 151 4.90 3.51 -1.04
C ASP A 151 3.95 4.66 -0.63
N PHE A 152 4.32 5.40 0.42
CA PHE A 152 3.47 6.47 0.95
C PHE A 152 3.56 7.73 0.08
N CYS A 153 2.45 8.08 -0.55
CA CYS A 153 2.36 9.24 -1.44
C CYS A 153 0.91 9.76 -1.50
N PRO A 154 0.68 11.00 -2.01
CA PRO A 154 -0.65 11.61 -2.08
C PRO A 154 -1.69 10.82 -2.87
N SER A 155 -1.28 9.98 -3.83
CA SER A 155 -2.20 9.11 -4.58
C SER A 155 -2.69 7.89 -3.79
N ASN A 156 -2.01 7.54 -2.69
CA ASN A 156 -2.36 6.44 -1.80
C ASN A 156 -3.10 6.92 -0.53
N VAL A 157 -3.59 8.16 -0.53
CA VAL A 157 -4.46 8.72 0.51
C VAL A 157 -5.76 9.15 -0.12
N ILE A 158 -6.89 8.60 0.33
CA ILE A 158 -8.25 9.01 -0.09
C ILE A 158 -8.85 9.86 1.01
N ILE A 159 -9.32 11.04 0.66
CA ILE A 159 -10.08 11.92 1.54
C ILE A 159 -11.57 11.74 1.22
N THR A 160 -12.35 11.34 2.20
CA THR A 160 -13.79 11.16 2.08
C THR A 160 -14.53 12.51 2.05
N ASP A 161 -15.82 12.49 1.68
CA ASP A 161 -16.65 13.71 1.62
C ASP A 161 -16.75 14.42 2.98
N ASN A 162 -16.55 13.73 4.11
CA ASN A 162 -16.52 14.31 5.46
C ASN A 162 -15.10 14.69 5.94
N GLY A 163 -14.10 14.63 5.06
CA GLY A 163 -12.71 15.01 5.36
C GLY A 163 -11.86 13.94 6.04
N THR A 164 -12.38 12.72 6.25
CA THR A 164 -11.61 11.64 6.88
C THR A 164 -10.61 11.03 5.89
N PRO A 165 -9.30 10.97 6.22
CA PRO A 165 -8.31 10.33 5.37
C PRO A 165 -8.31 8.81 5.55
N TYR A 166 -8.17 8.08 4.44
CA TYR A 166 -7.96 6.64 4.37
C TYR A 166 -6.67 6.34 3.60
N ILE A 167 -5.81 5.50 4.14
CA ILE A 167 -4.54 5.12 3.52
C ILE A 167 -4.73 3.78 2.80
N ILE A 168 -4.35 3.73 1.53
CA ILE A 168 -4.55 2.56 0.65
C ILE A 168 -3.23 2.01 0.13
N ASP A 169 -3.26 0.79 -0.43
CA ASP A 169 -2.15 0.10 -1.11
C ASP A 169 -0.96 -0.26 -0.19
N TRP A 170 -1.24 -1.13 0.79
CA TRP A 170 -0.29 -1.63 1.78
C TRP A 170 0.56 -2.81 1.31
N SER A 171 0.65 -3.04 -0.01
CA SER A 171 1.41 -4.15 -0.60
C SER A 171 2.88 -4.19 -0.16
N HIS A 172 3.46 -3.02 0.10
CA HIS A 172 4.86 -2.86 0.49
C HIS A 172 5.08 -2.67 2.00
N ALA A 173 4.06 -2.81 2.83
CA ALA A 173 4.17 -2.62 4.28
C ALA A 173 5.26 -3.49 4.93
N ALA A 174 5.95 -2.93 5.90
CA ALA A 174 7.02 -3.58 6.63
C ALA A 174 7.10 -3.06 8.09
#